data_b4080b55119dc854c963e9b22809e9ab
#
_entry.id   b4080b55119dc854c963e9b22809e9ab
#
_cell.length_a   1.000
_cell.length_b   1.000
_cell.length_c   1.000
_cell.angle_alpha   90.00
_cell.angle_beta   90.00
_cell.angle_gamma   90.00
#
_symmetry.space_group_name_H-M   'P 1'
#
loop_
_entity.id
_entity.type
_entity.pdbx_description
1 polymer ?
#
loop_
_entity_poly.entity_id
_entity_poly.type
_entity_poly.pdbx_seq_one_letter_code
_entity_poly.pdbx_strand_id
1 'polypeptide(L)'
;MAAAALAPAAAQSAKGIDLENTLYLDVEYGRVVIEMRPDLAPNHVTRIKELVREGFYDGIVFHRVIDGFMAQTGDPTGTGSGGSGKNLDAEFSSEKHVRGVVSMARAQSPNSADSQFFIVFDDAPWLDRQYTMWGRVIEGMEHIDAIKKGAGQGGAVSDPDAIVQIRVAADVKE
;
A
#
# COMPACT_ATOMS: atom_id res chain seq x y z
N MET A 1 7.10 11.17 32.90
CA MET A 1 6.27 10.06 33.41
C MET A 1 5.50 9.35 32.33
N ALA A 2 4.91 10.09 31.38
CA ALA A 2 4.18 9.48 30.25
C ALA A 2 5.08 8.67 29.30
N ALA A 3 6.33 9.03 29.19
CA ALA A 3 7.29 8.37 28.29
C ALA A 3 7.57 6.92 28.69
N ALA A 4 7.49 6.62 29.96
CA ALA A 4 7.77 5.27 30.45
C ALA A 4 6.65 4.28 30.12
N ALA A 5 5.42 4.79 29.94
CA ALA A 5 4.28 3.92 29.59
C ALA A 5 4.22 3.61 28.10
N LEU A 6 4.76 4.50 27.26
CA LEU A 6 4.79 4.28 25.82
C LEU A 6 5.94 3.36 25.39
N ALA A 7 7.05 3.39 26.10
CA ALA A 7 8.20 2.60 25.74
C ALA A 7 7.92 1.07 25.73
N PRO A 8 7.22 0.49 26.70
CA PRO A 8 6.89 -0.91 26.63
C PRO A 8 5.97 -1.28 25.46
N ALA A 9 5.01 -0.43 25.14
CA ALA A 9 4.12 -0.67 24.01
C ALA A 9 4.86 -0.58 22.67
N ALA A 10 5.70 0.41 22.53
CA ALA A 10 6.54 0.54 21.35
C ALA A 10 7.51 -0.62 21.22
N ALA A 11 8.11 -1.05 22.32
CA ALA A 11 9.00 -2.18 22.34
C ALA A 11 8.29 -3.50 22.01
N GLN A 12 7.05 -3.67 22.45
CA GLN A 12 6.25 -4.84 22.12
C GLN A 12 5.90 -4.86 20.63
N SER A 13 5.51 -3.72 20.07
CA SER A 13 5.27 -3.60 18.63
C SER A 13 6.52 -3.94 17.84
N ALA A 14 7.67 -3.43 18.27
CA ALA A 14 8.95 -3.68 17.63
C ALA A 14 9.37 -5.16 17.71
N LYS A 15 8.99 -5.88 18.75
CA LYS A 15 9.34 -7.29 18.91
C LYS A 15 8.64 -8.22 17.93
N GLY A 16 7.41 -7.86 17.52
CA GLY A 16 6.62 -8.66 16.59
C GLY A 16 6.69 -8.18 15.17
N ILE A 17 7.36 -7.03 14.91
CA ILE A 17 7.35 -6.35 13.62
C ILE A 17 8.78 -6.15 13.13
N ASP A 18 9.02 -6.60 11.90
CA ASP A 18 10.27 -6.32 11.19
C ASP A 18 10.17 -4.91 10.60
N LEU A 19 10.80 -3.94 11.27
CA LEU A 19 10.72 -2.54 10.87
C LEU A 19 11.29 -2.28 9.48
N GLU A 20 12.28 -3.05 9.05
CA GLU A 20 12.85 -2.93 7.69
C GLU A 20 11.83 -3.34 6.63
N ASN A 21 10.89 -4.21 6.96
CA ASN A 21 9.85 -4.66 6.05
C ASN A 21 8.47 -4.14 6.46
N THR A 22 8.43 -2.99 7.13
CA THR A 22 7.19 -2.32 7.54
C THR A 22 7.16 -0.92 6.94
N LEU A 23 6.01 -0.51 6.40
CA LEU A 23 5.80 0.83 5.89
C LEU A 23 4.83 1.59 6.79
N TYR A 24 5.10 2.87 6.98
CA TYR A 24 4.15 3.83 7.52
C TYR A 24 3.61 4.66 6.36
N LEU A 25 2.35 4.45 6.04
CA LEU A 25 1.64 5.22 5.03
C LEU A 25 0.74 6.22 5.73
N ASP A 26 1.07 7.49 5.62
CA ASP A 26 0.30 8.55 6.27
C ASP A 26 -0.67 9.16 5.27
N VAL A 27 -1.93 9.22 5.63
CA VAL A 27 -2.98 9.93 4.92
C VAL A 27 -3.55 11.00 5.86
N GLU A 28 -4.41 11.87 5.33
CA GLU A 28 -5.03 12.94 6.11
C GLU A 28 -5.68 12.44 7.40
N TYR A 29 -6.24 11.24 7.37
CA TYR A 29 -7.01 10.66 8.46
C TYR A 29 -6.18 9.98 9.53
N GLY A 30 -4.92 9.64 9.23
CA GLY A 30 -4.01 9.00 10.17
C GLY A 30 -3.00 8.08 9.51
N ARG A 31 -2.29 7.34 10.34
CA ARG A 31 -1.21 6.45 9.90
C ARG A 31 -1.72 5.03 9.69
N VAL A 32 -1.38 4.50 8.53
CA VAL A 32 -1.63 3.11 8.14
C VAL A 32 -0.31 2.36 8.20
N VAL A 33 -0.28 1.23 8.88
CA VAL A 33 0.92 0.40 9.00
C VAL A 33 0.78 -0.80 8.08
N ILE A 34 1.73 -0.97 7.17
CA ILE A 34 1.73 -2.04 6.19
C ILE A 34 2.92 -2.97 6.47
N GLU A 35 2.62 -4.25 6.66
CA GLU A 35 3.64 -5.29 6.72
C GLU A 35 3.95 -5.74 5.29
N MET A 36 5.18 -5.55 4.84
CA MET A 36 5.60 -6.05 3.52
C MET A 36 5.94 -7.54 3.62
N ARG A 37 5.75 -8.24 2.50
CA ARG A 37 5.92 -9.69 2.43
C ARG A 37 7.01 -10.04 1.41
N PRO A 38 8.30 -9.87 1.77
CA PRO A 38 9.41 -10.24 0.86
C PRO A 38 9.47 -11.76 0.61
N ASP A 39 8.88 -12.56 1.49
CA ASP A 39 8.75 -14.00 1.27
C ASP A 39 7.83 -14.33 0.09
N LEU A 40 6.83 -13.48 -0.20
CA LEU A 40 5.89 -13.67 -1.31
C LEU A 40 6.36 -12.97 -2.59
N ALA A 41 6.91 -11.77 -2.47
CA ALA A 41 7.22 -10.90 -3.59
C ALA A 41 8.52 -10.13 -3.35
N PRO A 42 9.67 -10.82 -3.36
CA PRO A 42 10.95 -10.20 -3.00
C PRO A 42 11.32 -9.02 -3.89
N ASN A 43 11.10 -9.12 -5.20
CA ASN A 43 11.47 -8.05 -6.13
C ASN A 43 10.52 -6.85 -6.00
N HIS A 44 9.23 -7.09 -5.78
CA HIS A 44 8.27 -6.02 -5.55
C HIS A 44 8.59 -5.27 -4.25
N VAL A 45 8.86 -5.99 -3.17
CA VAL A 45 9.20 -5.36 -1.89
C VAL A 45 10.47 -4.53 -2.01
N THR A 46 11.50 -5.04 -2.69
CA THR A 46 12.74 -4.29 -2.93
C THR A 46 12.44 -2.99 -3.68
N ARG A 47 11.66 -3.07 -4.76
CA ARG A 47 11.34 -1.89 -5.57
C ARG A 47 10.48 -0.88 -4.80
N ILE A 48 9.49 -1.35 -4.06
CA ILE A 48 8.65 -0.48 -3.24
C ILE A 48 9.51 0.29 -2.22
N LYS A 49 10.44 -0.40 -1.57
CA LYS A 49 11.35 0.28 -0.61
C LYS A 49 12.22 1.33 -1.29
N GLU A 50 12.73 1.03 -2.49
CA GLU A 50 13.51 2.01 -3.27
C GLU A 50 12.67 3.26 -3.53
N LEU A 51 11.46 3.08 -4.05
CA LEU A 51 10.56 4.20 -4.38
C LEU A 51 10.17 4.99 -3.13
N VAL A 52 9.89 4.30 -2.04
CA VAL A 52 9.55 4.94 -0.77
C VAL A 52 10.71 5.80 -0.27
N ARG A 53 11.92 5.27 -0.33
CA ARG A 53 13.12 5.98 0.12
C ARG A 53 13.48 7.17 -0.75
N GLU A 54 13.06 7.16 -2.00
CA GLU A 54 13.20 8.30 -2.92
C GLU A 54 12.12 9.36 -2.72
N GLY A 55 11.10 9.09 -1.90
CA GLY A 55 9.96 9.98 -1.73
C GLY A 55 8.99 9.96 -2.91
N PHE A 56 9.04 8.93 -3.73
CA PHE A 56 8.27 8.84 -4.98
C PHE A 56 6.76 8.95 -4.74
N TYR A 57 6.28 8.32 -3.67
CA TYR A 57 4.84 8.25 -3.40
C TYR A 57 4.27 9.47 -2.69
N ASP A 58 5.13 10.34 -2.17
CA ASP A 58 4.67 11.50 -1.39
C ASP A 58 3.83 12.42 -2.27
N GLY A 59 2.63 12.74 -1.82
CA GLY A 59 1.71 13.61 -2.53
C GLY A 59 0.88 12.94 -3.64
N ILE A 60 1.12 11.66 -3.94
CA ILE A 60 0.35 10.93 -4.97
C ILE A 60 -1.05 10.66 -4.47
N VAL A 61 -2.04 10.84 -5.34
CA VAL A 61 -3.45 10.72 -4.99
C VAL A 61 -3.97 9.29 -5.13
N PHE A 62 -5.03 8.99 -4.38
CA PHE A 62 -5.83 7.79 -4.59
C PHE A 62 -6.83 8.07 -5.72
N HIS A 63 -6.38 7.86 -6.94
CA HIS A 63 -7.14 8.28 -8.14
C HIS A 63 -8.33 7.38 -8.47
N ARG A 64 -8.35 6.16 -7.94
CA ARG A 64 -9.40 5.18 -8.20
C ARG A 64 -9.76 4.46 -6.91
N VAL A 65 -10.97 4.66 -6.44
CA VAL A 65 -11.45 4.05 -5.18
C VAL A 65 -12.85 3.51 -5.41
N ILE A 66 -13.00 2.20 -5.33
CA ILE A 66 -14.28 1.52 -5.50
C ILE A 66 -14.73 1.01 -4.15
N ASP A 67 -15.85 1.55 -3.67
CA ASP A 67 -16.42 1.15 -2.38
C ASP A 67 -16.65 -0.36 -2.34
N GLY A 68 -16.27 -0.99 -1.25
CA GLY A 68 -16.39 -2.44 -1.06
C GLY A 68 -15.39 -3.27 -1.83
N PHE A 69 -14.53 -2.65 -2.65
CA PHE A 69 -13.52 -3.37 -3.44
C PHE A 69 -12.10 -2.96 -3.06
N MET A 70 -11.64 -1.79 -3.51
CA MET A 70 -10.24 -1.41 -3.28
C MET A 70 -10.00 0.09 -3.43
N ALA A 71 -8.88 0.57 -2.87
CA ALA A 71 -8.37 1.93 -3.07
C ALA A 71 -7.03 1.81 -3.81
N GLN A 72 -6.91 2.46 -4.97
CA GLN A 72 -5.73 2.40 -5.84
C GLN A 72 -5.01 3.73 -5.88
N THR A 73 -3.69 3.66 -5.82
CA THR A 73 -2.80 4.83 -5.81
C THR A 73 -1.47 4.48 -6.50
N GLY A 74 -0.50 5.37 -6.41
CA GLY A 74 0.87 5.09 -6.88
C GLY A 74 1.19 5.56 -8.28
N ASP A 75 0.28 6.31 -8.91
CA ASP A 75 0.52 6.93 -10.21
C ASP A 75 0.86 8.40 -10.02
N PRO A 76 2.10 8.84 -10.32
CA PRO A 76 2.47 10.24 -10.14
C PRO A 76 1.67 11.21 -11.02
N THR A 77 1.06 10.73 -12.10
CA THR A 77 0.20 11.58 -12.95
C THR A 77 -1.23 11.65 -12.43
N GLY A 78 -1.66 10.74 -11.57
CA GLY A 78 -3.02 10.70 -11.04
C GLY A 78 -4.08 10.26 -12.05
N THR A 79 -3.69 9.76 -13.22
CA THR A 79 -4.61 9.39 -14.31
C THR A 79 -4.88 7.89 -14.41
N GLY A 80 -4.05 7.08 -13.78
CA GLY A 80 -4.08 5.62 -13.88
C GLY A 80 -3.13 5.04 -14.92
N SER A 81 -2.48 5.90 -15.73
CA SER A 81 -1.59 5.43 -16.80
C SER A 81 -0.10 5.67 -16.54
N GLY A 82 0.24 6.34 -15.44
CA GLY A 82 1.64 6.64 -15.13
C GLY A 82 2.30 5.61 -14.21
N GLY A 83 3.59 5.76 -14.03
CA GLY A 83 4.39 4.89 -13.19
C GLY A 83 5.79 5.45 -12.97
N SER A 84 6.68 4.62 -12.44
CA SER A 84 8.08 4.99 -12.18
C SER A 84 8.98 4.77 -13.40
N GLY A 85 8.49 4.09 -14.43
CA GLY A 85 9.25 3.80 -15.63
C GLY A 85 9.97 2.46 -15.61
N LYS A 86 9.71 1.61 -14.63
CA LYS A 86 10.34 0.29 -14.52
C LYS A 86 9.31 -0.78 -14.22
N ASN A 87 9.12 -1.69 -15.17
CA ASN A 87 8.20 -2.81 -14.98
C ASN A 87 8.81 -3.90 -14.11
N LEU A 88 7.93 -4.61 -13.42
CA LEU A 88 8.27 -5.72 -12.54
C LEU A 88 7.59 -7.00 -13.06
N ASP A 89 8.34 -8.09 -13.07
CA ASP A 89 7.78 -9.40 -13.38
C ASP A 89 6.85 -9.85 -12.27
N ALA A 90 5.81 -10.58 -12.64
CA ALA A 90 4.82 -11.08 -11.70
C ALA A 90 5.46 -11.99 -10.64
N GLU A 91 4.98 -11.85 -9.41
CA GLU A 91 5.37 -12.72 -8.28
C GLU A 91 4.09 -13.23 -7.61
N PHE A 92 3.33 -14.02 -8.35
CA PHE A 92 2.05 -14.54 -7.86
C PHE A 92 2.26 -15.57 -6.75
N SER A 93 1.32 -15.60 -5.82
CA SER A 93 1.34 -16.53 -4.70
C SER A 93 -0.03 -17.19 -4.51
N SER A 94 -0.10 -18.14 -3.59
CA SER A 94 -1.35 -18.80 -3.23
C SER A 94 -2.15 -18.05 -2.16
N GLU A 95 -1.61 -16.95 -1.66
CA GLU A 95 -2.29 -16.13 -0.66
C GLU A 95 -3.54 -15.48 -1.22
N LYS A 96 -4.53 -15.30 -0.39
CA LYS A 96 -5.84 -14.78 -0.81
C LYS A 96 -5.92 -13.29 -0.63
N HIS A 97 -6.61 -12.63 -1.57
CA HIS A 97 -6.90 -11.20 -1.50
C HIS A 97 -8.09 -10.98 -0.56
N VAL A 98 -7.80 -10.73 0.70
CA VAL A 98 -8.80 -10.43 1.73
C VAL A 98 -8.60 -8.98 2.20
N ARG A 99 -9.54 -8.48 3.01
CA ARG A 99 -9.48 -7.11 3.51
C ARG A 99 -8.08 -6.78 4.07
N GLY A 100 -7.54 -5.66 3.65
CA GLY A 100 -6.25 -5.14 4.10
C GLY A 100 -5.06 -5.57 3.26
N VAL A 101 -5.24 -6.49 2.32
CA VAL A 101 -4.16 -6.92 1.43
C VAL A 101 -3.74 -5.78 0.51
N VAL A 102 -2.42 -5.64 0.32
CA VAL A 102 -1.82 -4.68 -0.60
C VAL A 102 -1.22 -5.43 -1.77
N SER A 103 -1.65 -5.09 -2.97
CA SER A 103 -1.29 -5.80 -4.19
C SER A 103 -0.99 -4.82 -5.31
N MET A 104 -0.22 -5.27 -6.32
CA MET A 104 0.20 -4.39 -7.42
C MET A 104 -0.84 -4.33 -8.53
N ALA A 105 -1.20 -3.11 -8.89
CA ALA A 105 -1.94 -2.87 -10.13
C ALA A 105 -1.01 -3.12 -11.34
N ARG A 106 -1.61 -3.50 -12.45
CA ARG A 106 -0.88 -3.78 -13.69
C ARG A 106 -1.78 -3.59 -14.90
N ALA A 107 -1.19 -3.50 -16.07
CA ALA A 107 -1.93 -3.55 -17.33
C ALA A 107 -2.29 -5.00 -17.67
N GLN A 108 -2.59 -5.31 -18.92
CA GLN A 108 -2.97 -6.67 -19.30
C GLN A 108 -1.85 -7.69 -19.11
N SER A 109 -0.61 -7.30 -19.44
CA SER A 109 0.52 -8.20 -19.24
C SER A 109 0.76 -8.48 -17.77
N PRO A 110 0.93 -9.73 -17.36
CA PRO A 110 1.27 -10.05 -15.97
C PRO A 110 2.57 -9.41 -15.49
N ASN A 111 3.46 -9.06 -16.40
CA ASN A 111 4.77 -8.48 -16.12
C ASN A 111 4.81 -6.97 -16.36
N SER A 112 3.66 -6.30 -16.23
CA SER A 112 3.53 -4.86 -16.47
C SER A 112 3.32 -4.04 -15.21
N ALA A 113 3.45 -4.61 -14.03
CA ALA A 113 3.40 -3.88 -12.77
C ALA A 113 4.54 -2.87 -12.72
N ASP A 114 4.30 -1.71 -12.12
CA ASP A 114 5.31 -0.66 -12.03
C ASP A 114 5.31 -0.04 -10.62
N SER A 115 4.49 0.95 -10.38
CA SER A 115 4.43 1.64 -9.08
C SER A 115 3.04 1.70 -8.48
N GLN A 116 2.00 1.50 -9.27
CA GLN A 116 0.63 1.58 -8.78
C GLN A 116 0.29 0.35 -7.94
N PHE A 117 -0.37 0.59 -6.82
CA PHE A 117 -0.84 -0.50 -5.96
C PHE A 117 -2.23 -0.20 -5.43
N PHE A 118 -2.89 -1.22 -4.90
CA PHE A 118 -4.20 -1.06 -4.30
C PHE A 118 -4.29 -1.79 -2.97
N ILE A 119 -5.18 -1.28 -2.12
CA ILE A 119 -5.48 -1.87 -0.81
C ILE A 119 -6.93 -2.36 -0.87
N VAL A 120 -7.13 -3.63 -0.55
CA VAL A 120 -8.43 -4.28 -0.70
C VAL A 120 -9.32 -3.96 0.51
N PHE A 121 -10.57 -3.56 0.26
CA PHE A 121 -11.55 -3.30 1.33
C PHE A 121 -12.23 -4.56 1.83
N ASP A 122 -12.38 -5.56 0.96
CA ASP A 122 -13.13 -6.78 1.28
C ASP A 122 -12.59 -7.93 0.42
N ASP A 123 -13.04 -9.14 0.68
CA ASP A 123 -12.57 -10.32 -0.05
C ASP A 123 -12.77 -10.15 -1.55
N ALA A 124 -11.71 -10.38 -2.30
CA ALA A 124 -11.69 -10.24 -3.75
C ALA A 124 -11.05 -11.49 -4.39
N PRO A 125 -11.72 -12.65 -4.31
CA PRO A 125 -11.12 -13.92 -4.75
C PRO A 125 -10.80 -13.96 -6.25
N TRP A 126 -11.45 -13.13 -7.05
CA TRP A 126 -11.14 -13.05 -8.49
C TRP A 126 -9.74 -12.49 -8.77
N LEU A 127 -9.09 -11.88 -7.78
CA LEU A 127 -7.73 -11.36 -7.89
C LEU A 127 -6.68 -12.42 -7.56
N ASP A 128 -7.07 -13.50 -6.90
CA ASP A 128 -6.14 -14.51 -6.40
C ASP A 128 -5.34 -15.12 -7.55
N ARG A 129 -4.02 -15.17 -7.37
CA ARG A 129 -3.05 -15.69 -8.35
C ARG A 129 -3.00 -14.91 -9.67
N GLN A 130 -3.64 -13.73 -9.71
CA GLN A 130 -3.69 -12.86 -10.89
C GLN A 130 -2.93 -11.55 -10.67
N TYR A 131 -2.68 -11.20 -9.42
CA TYR A 131 -2.00 -9.95 -9.03
C TYR A 131 -0.96 -10.27 -7.96
N THR A 132 0.15 -9.54 -7.99
CA THR A 132 1.23 -9.73 -7.01
C THR A 132 0.89 -9.06 -5.69
N MET A 133 0.65 -9.87 -4.68
CA MET A 133 0.49 -9.41 -3.30
C MET A 133 1.87 -9.20 -2.69
N TRP A 134 2.13 -7.99 -2.16
CA TRP A 134 3.41 -7.71 -1.55
C TRP A 134 3.30 -7.22 -0.09
N GLY A 135 2.10 -7.05 0.42
CA GLY A 135 1.93 -6.60 1.79
C GLY A 135 0.50 -6.72 2.29
N ARG A 136 0.33 -6.32 3.53
CA ARG A 136 -1.00 -6.21 4.15
C ARG A 136 -1.00 -5.13 5.21
N VAL A 137 -2.15 -4.50 5.40
CA VAL A 137 -2.36 -3.54 6.47
C VAL A 137 -2.52 -4.29 7.78
N ILE A 138 -1.70 -3.94 8.76
CA ILE A 138 -1.76 -4.55 10.10
C ILE A 138 -2.33 -3.58 11.14
N GLU A 139 -2.39 -2.28 10.82
CA GLU A 139 -2.93 -1.26 11.72
C GLU A 139 -3.40 -0.06 10.90
N GLY A 140 -4.49 0.56 11.30
CA GLY A 140 -4.95 1.79 10.67
C GLY A 140 -5.84 1.62 9.44
N MET A 141 -6.41 0.43 9.21
CA MET A 141 -7.27 0.19 8.04
C MET A 141 -8.48 1.14 8.02
N GLU A 142 -8.96 1.58 9.17
CA GLU A 142 -10.06 2.56 9.27
C GLU A 142 -9.74 3.87 8.55
N HIS A 143 -8.46 4.23 8.42
CA HIS A 143 -8.03 5.43 7.70
C HIS A 143 -8.13 5.24 6.19
N ILE A 144 -7.93 4.01 5.71
CA ILE A 144 -8.16 3.68 4.29
C ILE A 144 -9.67 3.67 4.01
N ASP A 145 -10.47 3.15 4.93
CA ASP A 145 -11.94 3.19 4.80
C ASP A 145 -12.46 4.63 4.68
N ALA A 146 -11.79 5.59 5.29
CA ALA A 146 -12.19 7.00 5.29
C ALA A 146 -11.87 7.73 3.97
N ILE A 147 -11.04 7.15 3.11
CA ILE A 147 -10.65 7.77 1.84
C ILE A 147 -11.88 7.93 0.95
N LYS A 148 -11.96 9.06 0.23
CA LYS A 148 -13.06 9.36 -0.68
C LYS A 148 -13.24 8.28 -1.72
N LYS A 149 -14.46 7.80 -1.84
CA LYS A 149 -14.85 6.81 -2.85
C LYS A 149 -15.11 7.50 -4.18
N GLY A 150 -14.78 6.82 -5.26
CA GLY A 150 -15.04 7.32 -6.59
C GLY A 150 -16.47 7.11 -7.03
N ALA A 151 -16.82 7.71 -8.16
CA ALA A 151 -18.14 7.60 -8.77
C ALA A 151 -18.14 6.53 -9.86
N GLY A 152 -19.30 5.87 -10.02
CA GLY A 152 -19.51 4.88 -11.08
C GLY A 152 -18.72 3.60 -10.87
N GLN A 153 -18.76 2.74 -11.88
CA GLN A 153 -18.09 1.43 -11.83
C GLN A 153 -16.57 1.54 -11.92
N GLY A 154 -16.08 2.60 -12.55
CA GLY A 154 -14.65 2.80 -12.69
C GLY A 154 -13.97 3.33 -11.44
N GLY A 155 -14.72 3.92 -10.52
CA GLY A 155 -14.19 4.41 -9.26
C GLY A 155 -13.31 5.65 -9.35
N ALA A 156 -13.37 6.41 -10.45
CA ALA A 156 -12.60 7.65 -10.60
C ALA A 156 -13.02 8.67 -9.53
N VAL A 157 -12.05 9.21 -8.81
CA VAL A 157 -12.31 10.11 -7.68
C VAL A 157 -12.12 11.55 -8.12
N SER A 158 -13.15 12.40 -7.91
CA SER A 158 -13.01 13.84 -8.04
C SER A 158 -12.43 14.38 -6.75
N ASP A 159 -11.42 15.25 -6.85
CA ASP A 159 -10.74 15.83 -5.69
C ASP A 159 -10.25 14.75 -4.72
N PRO A 160 -9.37 13.83 -5.21
CA PRO A 160 -8.97 12.67 -4.43
C PRO A 160 -8.08 13.02 -3.24
N ASP A 161 -8.14 12.16 -2.23
CA ASP A 161 -7.20 12.20 -1.12
C ASP A 161 -5.80 11.81 -1.59
N ALA A 162 -4.79 12.41 -0.98
CA ALA A 162 -3.39 12.13 -1.32
C ALA A 162 -2.71 11.34 -0.22
N ILE A 163 -1.66 10.63 -0.59
CA ILE A 163 -0.66 10.13 0.34
C ILE A 163 0.11 11.33 0.87
N VAL A 164 0.09 11.55 2.18
CA VAL A 164 0.91 12.60 2.79
C VAL A 164 2.37 12.21 2.65
N GLN A 165 2.71 11.01 3.07
CA GLN A 165 4.05 10.43 2.88
C GLN A 165 3.99 8.92 3.13
N ILE A 166 4.97 8.20 2.58
CA ILE A 166 5.25 6.82 2.97
C ILE A 166 6.70 6.73 3.41
N ARG A 167 6.95 6.01 4.50
CA ARG A 167 8.32 5.79 4.99
C ARG A 167 8.50 4.33 5.37
N VAL A 168 9.71 3.80 5.17
CA VAL A 168 10.10 2.53 5.77
C VAL A 168 10.22 2.76 7.28
N ALA A 169 9.57 1.92 8.07
CA ALA A 169 9.50 2.14 9.52
C ALA A 169 10.90 2.20 10.16
N ALA A 170 11.85 1.41 9.66
CA ALA A 170 13.23 1.43 10.16
C ALA A 170 13.92 2.78 9.97
N ASP A 171 13.46 3.60 9.01
CA ASP A 171 14.05 4.90 8.72
C ASP A 171 13.43 6.02 9.56
N VAL A 172 12.37 5.75 10.27
CA VAL A 172 11.66 6.76 11.09
C VAL A 172 12.29 6.83 12.46
N LYS A 173 12.75 8.04 12.81
CA LYS A 173 13.30 8.33 14.12
C LYS A 173 12.21 8.99 14.98
N GLU A 174 11.84 8.28 16.02
CA GLU A 174 10.85 8.80 16.98
C GLU A 174 11.48 9.05 18.34
#